data_3899f12f96ee5c9cdb4cc56fc3704867
#
_entry.id   3899f12f96ee5c9cdb4cc56fc3704867
#
_cell.length_a   1.000
_cell.length_b   1.000
_cell.length_c   1.000
_cell.angle_alpha   90.00
_cell.angle_beta   90.00
_cell.angle_gamma   90.00
#
_symmetry.space_group_name_H-M   'P 1'
#
loop_
_entity.id
_entity.type
_entity.pdbx_description
1 polymer ?
#
loop_
_entity_poly.entity_id
_entity_poly.type
_entity_poly.pdbx_seq_one_letter_code
_entity_poly.pdbx_strand_id
1 'polypeptide(L)'
;GQATQGSSNSIAISRDKLKQIIDRLTVTDEEQLPGRVNINTAPREVLRCLIGEDENLIDDILDYRQSSNGPFADIGGLLDVNGVTDTIFQQIANSICTKSSVFSARSSGYILRTRAYKEIFAVLDRGISPPAIRTWKVIR
;
A
#
# COMPACT_ATOMS: atom_id res chain seq x y z
N GLY A 1 30.73 -29.55 -32.74
CA GLY A 1 30.57 -28.68 -31.57
C GLY A 1 29.17 -28.84 -31.04
N GLN A 2 28.99 -29.61 -29.96
CA GLN A 2 27.69 -29.72 -29.25
C GLN A 2 27.52 -28.47 -28.38
N ALA A 3 26.47 -27.70 -28.66
CA ALA A 3 26.04 -26.61 -27.79
C ALA A 3 25.38 -27.22 -26.54
N THR A 4 26.04 -27.06 -25.40
CA THR A 4 25.46 -27.33 -24.07
C THR A 4 24.29 -26.38 -23.85
N GLN A 5 23.08 -26.89 -23.89
CA GLN A 5 21.89 -26.20 -23.39
C GLN A 5 22.04 -26.04 -21.88
N GLY A 6 22.30 -24.83 -21.43
CA GLY A 6 22.25 -24.45 -20.03
C GLY A 6 20.81 -24.58 -19.56
N SER A 7 20.52 -25.64 -18.82
CA SER A 7 19.27 -25.79 -18.10
C SER A 7 19.21 -24.71 -17.02
N SER A 8 18.47 -23.62 -17.28
CA SER A 8 18.12 -22.64 -16.26
C SER A 8 17.18 -23.33 -15.27
N ASN A 9 17.73 -23.79 -14.16
CA ASN A 9 17.00 -24.37 -13.06
C ASN A 9 16.24 -23.23 -12.36
N SER A 10 15.10 -22.82 -12.93
CA SER A 10 14.21 -21.86 -12.29
C SER A 10 13.55 -22.55 -11.09
N ILE A 11 14.01 -22.23 -9.89
CA ILE A 11 13.36 -22.69 -8.66
C ILE A 11 12.04 -21.90 -8.57
N ALA A 12 10.94 -22.55 -8.93
CA ALA A 12 9.60 -21.98 -8.76
C ALA A 12 9.28 -21.95 -7.26
N ILE A 13 9.22 -20.74 -6.70
CA ILE A 13 8.76 -20.54 -5.32
C ILE A 13 7.23 -20.65 -5.33
N SER A 14 6.66 -21.56 -4.51
CA SER A 14 5.21 -21.65 -4.37
C SER A 14 4.62 -20.38 -3.73
N ARG A 15 3.34 -20.07 -4.01
CA ARG A 15 2.61 -18.93 -3.41
C ARG A 15 2.75 -18.91 -1.88
N ASP A 16 2.57 -20.03 -1.21
CA ASP A 16 2.64 -20.12 0.24
C ASP A 16 4.02 -19.80 0.78
N LYS A 17 5.08 -20.25 0.10
CA LYS A 17 6.45 -19.88 0.48
C LYS A 17 6.73 -18.40 0.22
N LEU A 18 6.26 -17.86 -0.91
CA LEU A 18 6.41 -16.45 -1.23
C LEU A 18 5.75 -15.58 -0.14
N LYS A 19 4.54 -15.89 0.27
CA LYS A 19 3.82 -15.17 1.35
C LYS A 19 4.58 -15.19 2.67
N GLN A 20 5.27 -16.29 3.01
CA GLN A 20 6.01 -16.40 4.27
C GLN A 20 7.30 -15.57 4.32
N ILE A 21 7.85 -15.20 3.18
CA ILE A 21 9.16 -14.55 3.09
C ILE A 21 9.12 -13.15 2.49
N ILE A 22 8.00 -12.75 1.87
CA ILE A 22 7.94 -11.52 1.07
C ILE A 22 8.19 -10.25 1.89
N ASP A 23 7.79 -10.23 3.16
CA ASP A 23 8.02 -9.14 4.09
C ASP A 23 9.47 -9.06 4.61
N ARG A 24 10.26 -10.12 4.37
CA ARG A 24 11.66 -10.25 4.79
C ARG A 24 12.64 -10.10 3.65
N LEU A 25 12.14 -10.02 2.41
CA LEU A 25 12.96 -9.85 1.22
C LEU A 25 12.99 -8.38 0.82
N THR A 26 14.19 -7.86 0.63
CA THR A 26 14.40 -6.56 0.00
C THR A 26 15.48 -6.69 -1.09
N VAL A 27 15.33 -5.89 -2.13
CA VAL A 27 16.30 -5.77 -3.23
C VAL A 27 16.93 -4.39 -3.26
N THR A 28 16.66 -3.57 -2.25
CA THR A 28 17.18 -2.20 -2.13
C THR A 28 17.57 -1.91 -0.70
N ASP A 29 18.62 -1.11 -0.53
CA ASP A 29 19.09 -0.61 0.76
C ASP A 29 18.39 0.70 1.16
N GLU A 30 17.45 1.20 0.36
CA GLU A 30 16.70 2.42 0.64
C GLU A 30 15.71 2.19 1.79
N GLU A 31 15.80 3.03 2.83
CA GLU A 31 14.89 3.00 3.97
C GLU A 31 13.45 3.41 3.59
N GLN A 32 13.29 4.19 2.52
CA GLN A 32 12.00 4.67 2.02
C GLN A 32 11.90 4.47 0.52
N LEU A 33 10.80 3.88 0.11
CA LEU A 33 10.47 3.68 -1.31
C LEU A 33 9.31 4.63 -1.67
N PRO A 34 9.59 5.80 -2.25
CA PRO A 34 8.56 6.77 -2.60
C PRO A 34 7.66 6.27 -3.74
N GLY A 35 6.46 6.82 -3.82
CA GLY A 35 5.54 6.56 -4.92
C GLY A 35 4.73 5.26 -4.81
N ARG A 36 4.83 4.51 -3.71
CA ARG A 36 4.01 3.31 -3.50
C ARG A 36 2.61 3.65 -3.00
N VAL A 37 1.63 2.94 -3.52
CA VAL A 37 0.22 3.05 -3.13
C VAL A 37 -0.06 2.13 -1.94
N ASN A 38 -0.58 2.69 -0.86
CA ASN A 38 -1.02 1.86 0.28
C ASN A 38 -2.37 1.23 -0.01
N ILE A 39 -2.39 -0.09 -0.25
CA ILE A 39 -3.61 -0.84 -0.60
C ILE A 39 -4.65 -0.85 0.51
N ASN A 40 -4.25 -0.63 1.78
CA ASN A 40 -5.19 -0.57 2.90
C ASN A 40 -5.99 0.73 2.94
N THR A 41 -5.48 1.80 2.33
CA THR A 41 -6.09 3.14 2.41
C THR A 41 -6.43 3.74 1.05
N ALA A 42 -5.95 3.15 -0.04
CA ALA A 42 -6.21 3.64 -1.39
C ALA A 42 -7.71 3.66 -1.70
N PRO A 43 -8.26 4.78 -2.19
CA PRO A 43 -9.64 4.81 -2.67
C PRO A 43 -9.78 4.03 -3.98
N ARG A 44 -11.04 3.72 -4.36
CA ARG A 44 -11.39 2.94 -5.57
C ARG A 44 -10.70 3.47 -6.83
N GLU A 45 -10.70 4.78 -7.00
CA GLU A 45 -10.13 5.44 -8.19
C GLU A 45 -8.62 5.19 -8.31
N VAL A 46 -7.91 5.16 -7.18
CA VAL A 46 -6.47 4.87 -7.15
C VAL A 46 -6.21 3.40 -7.44
N LEU A 47 -7.03 2.49 -6.90
CA LEU A 47 -6.95 1.06 -7.22
C LEU A 47 -7.20 0.81 -8.71
N ARG A 48 -8.18 1.51 -9.31
CA ARG A 48 -8.45 1.43 -10.75
C ARG A 48 -7.24 1.86 -11.60
N CYS A 49 -6.54 2.91 -11.20
CA CYS A 49 -5.30 3.32 -11.87
C CYS A 49 -4.18 2.28 -11.74
N LEU A 50 -4.18 1.50 -10.66
CA LEU A 50 -3.13 0.52 -10.36
C LEU A 50 -3.34 -0.81 -11.10
N ILE A 51 -4.57 -1.33 -11.09
CA ILE A 51 -4.91 -2.67 -11.58
C ILE A 51 -5.78 -2.68 -12.84
N GLY A 52 -6.15 -1.49 -13.36
CA GLY A 52 -7.03 -1.35 -14.52
C GLY A 52 -8.51 -1.31 -14.14
N GLU A 53 -9.38 -1.49 -15.15
CA GLU A 53 -10.83 -1.32 -15.03
C GLU A 53 -11.58 -2.58 -14.58
N ASP A 54 -10.90 -3.53 -13.94
CA ASP A 54 -11.54 -4.72 -13.37
C ASP A 54 -12.25 -4.36 -12.04
N GLU A 55 -13.52 -3.93 -12.16
CA GLU A 55 -14.31 -3.50 -11.01
C GLU A 55 -14.56 -4.65 -10.02
N ASN A 56 -14.67 -5.91 -10.48
CA ASN A 56 -14.87 -7.05 -9.59
C ASN A 56 -13.64 -7.27 -8.71
N LEU A 57 -12.45 -7.19 -9.29
CA LEU A 57 -11.20 -7.31 -8.55
C LEU A 57 -10.99 -6.17 -7.56
N ILE A 58 -11.40 -4.95 -7.94
CA ILE A 58 -11.37 -3.78 -7.05
C ILE A 58 -12.31 -4.01 -5.86
N ASP A 59 -13.53 -4.50 -6.09
CA ASP A 59 -14.49 -4.81 -5.03
C ASP A 59 -13.96 -5.90 -4.10
N ASP A 60 -13.40 -6.98 -4.64
CA ASP A 60 -12.80 -8.06 -3.86
C ASP A 60 -11.66 -7.55 -2.94
N ILE A 61 -10.82 -6.63 -3.43
CA ILE A 61 -9.77 -6.00 -2.61
C ILE A 61 -10.37 -5.11 -1.51
N LEU A 62 -11.40 -4.33 -1.83
CA LEU A 62 -12.08 -3.45 -0.88
C LEU A 62 -12.78 -4.26 0.22
N ASP A 63 -13.44 -5.35 -0.15
CA ASP A 63 -14.14 -6.23 0.77
C ASP A 63 -13.16 -7.01 1.66
N TYR A 64 -12.07 -7.53 1.07
CA TYR A 64 -11.03 -8.22 1.84
C TYR A 64 -10.47 -7.36 2.95
N ARG A 65 -10.08 -6.11 2.66
CA ARG A 65 -9.47 -5.22 3.68
C ARG A 65 -10.44 -4.79 4.79
N GLN A 66 -11.75 -4.90 4.55
CA GLN A 66 -12.79 -4.60 5.55
C GLN A 66 -13.28 -5.84 6.29
N SER A 67 -12.94 -7.03 5.79
CA SER A 67 -13.32 -8.30 6.41
C SER A 67 -12.50 -8.60 7.66
N SER A 68 -12.81 -9.72 8.31
CA SER A 68 -12.03 -10.24 9.45
C SER A 68 -10.58 -10.63 9.08
N ASN A 69 -10.27 -10.80 7.79
CA ASN A 69 -8.94 -11.12 7.29
C ASN A 69 -8.08 -9.88 7.00
N GLY A 70 -8.70 -8.70 6.94
CA GLY A 70 -8.01 -7.44 6.73
C GLY A 70 -7.73 -6.68 8.04
N PRO A 71 -7.00 -5.58 7.97
CA PRO A 71 -6.29 -5.06 6.80
C PRO A 71 -5.11 -5.95 6.38
N PHE A 72 -4.60 -5.78 5.15
CA PHE A 72 -3.42 -6.49 4.67
C PHE A 72 -2.21 -6.23 5.58
N ALA A 73 -1.64 -7.27 6.18
CA ALA A 73 -0.45 -7.17 7.02
C ALA A 73 0.81 -6.87 6.19
N ASP A 74 0.90 -7.53 5.03
CA ASP A 74 1.95 -7.39 4.02
C ASP A 74 1.35 -7.51 2.60
N ILE A 75 2.17 -7.26 1.58
CA ILE A 75 1.71 -7.32 0.19
C ILE A 75 1.36 -8.74 -0.28
N GLY A 76 1.89 -9.76 0.38
CA GLY A 76 1.58 -11.18 0.07
C GLY A 76 0.14 -11.54 0.38
N GLY A 77 -0.51 -10.86 1.33
CA GLY A 77 -1.93 -11.02 1.62
C GLY A 77 -2.83 -10.74 0.41
N LEU A 78 -2.34 -9.96 -0.56
CA LEU A 78 -3.09 -9.73 -1.80
C LEU A 78 -3.30 -11.01 -2.62
N LEU A 79 -2.42 -12.00 -2.47
CA LEU A 79 -2.57 -13.30 -3.13
C LEU A 79 -3.74 -14.15 -2.59
N ASP A 80 -4.34 -13.75 -1.46
CA ASP A 80 -5.54 -14.40 -0.90
C ASP A 80 -6.83 -13.80 -1.44
N VAL A 81 -6.75 -12.65 -2.12
CA VAL A 81 -7.92 -12.01 -2.72
C VAL A 81 -8.33 -12.78 -3.97
N ASN A 82 -9.62 -13.06 -4.08
CA ASN A 82 -10.17 -13.70 -5.27
C ASN A 82 -9.91 -12.81 -6.51
N GLY A 83 -9.59 -13.43 -7.64
CA GLY A 83 -9.26 -12.73 -8.88
C GLY A 83 -7.80 -12.23 -8.98
N VAL A 84 -7.03 -12.19 -7.90
CA VAL A 84 -5.59 -11.83 -7.97
C VAL A 84 -4.80 -13.01 -8.52
N THR A 85 -4.36 -12.86 -9.77
CA THR A 85 -3.46 -13.81 -10.43
C THR A 85 -2.00 -13.47 -10.13
N ASP A 86 -1.10 -14.46 -10.33
CA ASP A 86 0.35 -14.22 -10.19
C ASP A 86 0.84 -13.10 -11.13
N THR A 87 0.24 -13.00 -12.32
CA THR A 87 0.58 -11.96 -13.30
C THR A 87 0.19 -10.57 -12.78
N ILE A 88 -1.03 -10.41 -12.27
CA ILE A 88 -1.48 -9.14 -11.69
C ILE A 88 -0.61 -8.78 -10.50
N PHE A 89 -0.34 -9.73 -9.61
CA PHE A 89 0.51 -9.49 -8.46
C PHE A 89 1.90 -9.02 -8.85
N GLN A 90 2.55 -9.67 -9.83
CA GLN A 90 3.88 -9.27 -10.32
C GLN A 90 3.90 -7.86 -10.91
N GLN A 91 2.83 -7.46 -11.62
CA GLN A 91 2.72 -6.14 -12.22
C GLN A 91 2.65 -5.02 -11.16
N ILE A 92 1.94 -5.25 -10.06
CA ILE A 92 1.66 -4.20 -9.08
C ILE A 92 2.54 -4.27 -7.82
N ALA A 93 3.21 -5.40 -7.54
CA ALA A 93 3.96 -5.63 -6.30
C ALA A 93 4.97 -4.53 -5.96
N ASN A 94 5.65 -3.98 -6.98
CA ASN A 94 6.61 -2.89 -6.80
C ASN A 94 5.97 -1.52 -6.56
N SER A 95 4.69 -1.37 -6.90
CA SER A 95 3.95 -0.10 -6.82
C SER A 95 3.07 -0.01 -5.58
N ILE A 96 3.01 -1.07 -4.77
CA ILE A 96 2.14 -1.13 -3.59
C ILE A 96 2.93 -1.23 -2.28
N CYS A 97 2.25 -0.84 -1.21
CA CYS A 97 2.66 -1.07 0.17
C CYS A 97 1.42 -1.27 1.05
N THR A 98 1.61 -1.73 2.27
CA THR A 98 0.53 -1.92 3.25
C THR A 98 0.60 -0.94 4.41
N LYS A 99 1.68 -0.16 4.51
CA LYS A 99 1.92 0.81 5.58
C LYS A 99 2.30 2.16 4.98
N SER A 100 1.91 3.23 5.64
CA SER A 100 2.26 4.61 5.26
C SER A 100 3.09 5.25 6.36
N SER A 101 4.08 6.04 5.97
CA SER A 101 4.83 6.91 6.88
C SER A 101 4.29 8.35 6.88
N VAL A 102 3.55 8.74 5.84
CA VAL A 102 2.99 10.08 5.71
C VAL A 102 1.50 10.05 6.01
N PHE A 103 1.06 10.97 6.87
CA PHE A 103 -0.32 11.07 7.33
C PHE A 103 -0.83 12.49 7.20
N SER A 104 -2.09 12.64 6.81
CA SER A 104 -2.80 13.91 6.95
C SER A 104 -3.64 13.91 8.22
N ALA A 105 -3.65 15.03 8.92
CA ALA A 105 -4.48 15.25 10.10
C ALA A 105 -5.31 16.51 9.91
N ARG A 106 -6.59 16.42 10.29
CA ARG A 106 -7.50 17.57 10.35
C ARG A 106 -8.02 17.67 11.76
N SER A 107 -7.85 18.86 12.37
CA SER A 107 -8.34 19.15 13.71
C SER A 107 -9.24 20.37 13.66
N SER A 108 -10.39 20.28 14.29
CA SER A 108 -11.36 21.38 14.36
C SER A 108 -11.72 21.67 15.81
N GLY A 109 -11.72 22.96 16.15
CA GLY A 109 -12.14 23.49 17.44
C GLY A 109 -13.35 24.40 17.30
N TYR A 110 -14.31 24.27 18.22
CA TYR A 110 -15.51 25.08 18.25
C TYR A 110 -15.77 25.60 19.64
N ILE A 111 -16.05 26.92 19.76
CA ILE A 111 -16.42 27.58 21.02
C ILE A 111 -17.91 27.89 20.98
N LEU A 112 -18.71 27.17 21.77
CA LEU A 112 -20.17 27.30 21.80
C LEU A 112 -20.66 28.72 22.10
N ARG A 113 -20.03 29.41 23.06
CA ARG A 113 -20.45 30.74 23.53
C ARG A 113 -20.28 31.84 22.47
N THR A 114 -19.16 31.79 21.72
CA THR A 114 -18.82 32.82 20.71
C THR A 114 -19.11 32.38 19.29
N ARG A 115 -19.52 31.08 19.11
CA ARG A 115 -19.66 30.42 17.80
C ARG A 115 -18.38 30.50 16.94
N ALA A 116 -17.24 30.71 17.59
CA ALA A 116 -15.96 30.71 16.90
C ALA A 116 -15.60 29.28 16.50
N TYR A 117 -15.15 29.12 15.28
CA TYR A 117 -14.70 27.86 14.69
C TYR A 117 -13.30 28.04 14.10
N LYS A 118 -12.46 27.04 14.32
CA LYS A 118 -11.11 27.01 13.76
C LYS A 118 -10.81 25.59 13.29
N GLU A 119 -10.26 25.48 12.10
CA GLU A 119 -9.86 24.20 11.53
C GLU A 119 -8.40 24.28 11.06
N ILE A 120 -7.64 23.24 11.35
CA ILE A 120 -6.24 23.08 10.97
C ILE A 120 -6.10 21.79 10.18
N PHE A 121 -5.40 21.88 9.08
CA PHE A 121 -4.94 20.74 8.31
C PHE A 121 -3.41 20.65 8.38
N ALA A 122 -2.89 19.47 8.66
CA ALA A 122 -1.45 19.21 8.69
C ALA A 122 -1.11 17.92 7.94
N VAL A 123 0.06 17.88 7.32
CA VAL A 123 0.67 16.66 6.77
C VAL A 123 1.92 16.37 7.59
N LEU A 124 1.96 15.18 8.18
CA LEU A 124 3.03 14.71 9.03
C LEU A 124 3.78 13.59 8.33
N ASP A 125 5.10 13.64 8.38
CA ASP A 125 5.99 12.59 7.90
C ASP A 125 6.68 11.93 9.09
N ARG A 126 6.41 10.65 9.29
CA ARG A 126 7.01 9.80 10.32
C ARG A 126 8.12 8.90 9.77
N GLY A 127 8.38 8.96 8.47
CA GLY A 127 9.44 8.19 7.82
C GLY A 127 10.84 8.76 8.07
N ILE A 128 10.92 9.94 8.69
CA ILE A 128 12.17 10.58 9.10
C ILE A 128 12.23 10.73 10.62
N SER A 129 13.44 10.77 11.16
CA SER A 129 13.66 10.96 12.59
C SER A 129 14.43 12.26 12.84
N PRO A 130 13.89 13.19 13.64
CA PRO A 130 12.55 13.20 14.26
C PRO A 130 11.43 13.40 13.22
N PRO A 131 10.18 12.98 13.53
CA PRO A 131 9.02 13.21 12.66
C PRO A 131 8.83 14.70 12.34
N ALA A 132 8.47 15.02 11.09
CA ALA A 132 8.34 16.39 10.64
C ALA A 132 6.93 16.74 10.16
N ILE A 133 6.54 17.98 10.35
CA ILE A 133 5.35 18.56 9.73
C ILE A 133 5.76 19.08 8.35
N ARG A 134 5.29 18.46 7.29
CA ARG A 134 5.56 18.84 5.90
C ARG A 134 4.70 20.01 5.44
N THR A 135 3.48 20.06 5.94
CA THR A 135 2.51 21.08 5.58
C THR A 135 1.65 21.41 6.79
N TRP A 136 1.40 22.68 6.98
CA TRP A 136 0.48 23.23 7.98
C TRP A 136 -0.38 24.31 7.34
N LYS A 137 -1.69 24.20 7.48
CA LYS A 137 -2.64 25.16 6.93
C LYS A 137 -3.79 25.38 7.91
N VAL A 138 -4.07 26.64 8.21
CA VAL A 138 -5.30 27.05 8.91
C VAL A 138 -6.37 27.25 7.84
N ILE A 139 -7.47 26.52 7.93
CA ILE A 139 -8.53 26.56 6.93
C ILE A 139 -9.59 27.58 7.32
N ARG A 140 -9.87 27.70 8.65
CA ARG A 140 -10.68 28.77 9.27
C ARG A 140 -10.69 28.63 10.78
#